data_8d18b9c23b3c051d02606815b29e52de
#
_entry.id   8d18b9c23b3c051d02606815b29e52de
#
_cell.length_a   1.000
_cell.length_b   1.000
_cell.length_c   1.000
_cell.angle_alpha   90.00
_cell.angle_beta   90.00
_cell.angle_gamma   90.00
#
_symmetry.space_group_name_H-M   'P 1'
#
loop_
_entity.id
_entity.type
_entity.pdbx_description
1 polymer ?
#
loop_
_entity_poly.entity_id
_entity_poly.type
_entity_poly.pdbx_seq_one_letter_code
_entity_poly.pdbx_strand_id
1 'polypeptide(L)'
;MDFLRPAGWEEALAAKAEHPTAVPIAGGTDVMVEINFDHRRPEYLLDLTRVAELAEWEATDRTIRLGAGVPYTRIIEELRTELPGLALAAHTVGSPQIRNRGTVGGNLGAASPAGDAHPALLAAGAEVEAASVRGARRIPVEEFFTGVKRHALEPDELIRAVHIQKADGPQQFSKVGTRNAMVIAVCAFAVALHPRTRTVRTGIGSAAPTPVRAREAEEFLGAALEEGGFWDSGAPLDPSTARRFAELCAGACRPIDDVRGSAAYRRHAVGVMARRTLGWTWEAYREGDGRTAQCA
;
A
#
# COMPACT_ATOMS: atom_id res chain seq x y z
N MET A 1 -2.91 26.69 17.01
CA MET A 1 -3.04 25.82 15.83
C MET A 1 -3.91 26.52 14.82
N ASP A 2 -3.30 26.93 13.72
CA ASP A 2 -3.96 27.64 12.65
C ASP A 2 -4.21 26.74 11.45
N PHE A 3 -5.21 27.12 10.61
CA PHE A 3 -5.59 26.35 9.43
C PHE A 3 -5.23 27.10 8.16
N LEU A 4 -4.33 26.52 7.35
CA LEU A 4 -4.04 26.95 6.00
C LEU A 4 -4.99 26.20 5.06
N ARG A 5 -5.77 26.91 4.24
CA ARG A 5 -6.84 26.35 3.40
C ARG A 5 -6.67 26.73 1.94
N PRO A 6 -5.67 26.20 1.25
CA PRO A 6 -5.47 26.49 -0.15
C PRO A 6 -6.67 26.01 -0.99
N ALA A 7 -7.01 26.78 -2.01
CA ALA A 7 -8.09 26.45 -2.94
C ALA A 7 -7.61 25.64 -4.17
N GLY A 8 -6.30 25.59 -4.41
CA GLY A 8 -5.69 24.85 -5.53
C GLY A 8 -4.29 24.38 -5.19
N TRP A 9 -3.74 23.59 -6.12
CA TRP A 9 -2.46 22.91 -5.91
C TRP A 9 -1.29 23.86 -5.71
N GLU A 10 -1.17 24.88 -6.56
CA GLU A 10 -0.06 25.86 -6.49
C GLU A 10 -0.08 26.65 -5.16
N GLU A 11 -1.27 27.00 -4.68
CA GLU A 11 -1.43 27.65 -3.38
C GLU A 11 -1.03 26.69 -2.23
N ALA A 12 -1.34 25.39 -2.35
CA ALA A 12 -0.94 24.39 -1.37
C ALA A 12 0.59 24.26 -1.30
N LEU A 13 1.28 24.26 -2.45
CA LEU A 13 2.74 24.21 -2.51
C LEU A 13 3.36 25.49 -1.92
N ALA A 14 2.83 26.65 -2.25
CA ALA A 14 3.30 27.93 -1.69
C ALA A 14 3.14 27.96 -0.17
N ALA A 15 1.97 27.57 0.34
CA ALA A 15 1.72 27.50 1.78
C ALA A 15 2.66 26.49 2.49
N LYS A 16 2.95 25.36 1.85
CA LYS A 16 3.88 24.35 2.40
C LYS A 16 5.33 24.84 2.39
N ALA A 17 5.74 25.59 1.38
CA ALA A 17 7.06 26.21 1.30
C ALA A 17 7.25 27.33 2.35
N GLU A 18 6.21 28.14 2.59
CA GLU A 18 6.21 29.18 3.63
C GLU A 18 6.19 28.57 5.04
N HIS A 19 5.46 27.47 5.23
CA HIS A 19 5.32 26.78 6.50
C HIS A 19 5.76 25.30 6.40
N PRO A 20 7.08 25.00 6.33
CA PRO A 20 7.58 23.62 6.14
C PRO A 20 7.17 22.66 7.27
N THR A 21 6.86 23.15 8.46
CA THR A 21 6.39 22.37 9.61
C THR A 21 4.88 22.15 9.60
N ALA A 22 4.14 22.80 8.69
CA ALA A 22 2.69 22.59 8.56
C ALA A 22 2.38 21.13 8.25
N VAL A 23 1.43 20.58 8.99
CA VAL A 23 1.01 19.19 8.86
C VAL A 23 -0.10 19.08 7.83
N PRO A 24 0.11 18.37 6.72
CA PRO A 24 -0.93 18.14 5.73
C PRO A 24 -2.07 17.33 6.33
N ILE A 25 -3.31 17.74 6.08
CA ILE A 25 -4.52 17.00 6.45
C ILE A 25 -5.42 16.83 5.22
N ALA A 26 -5.78 15.58 4.93
CA ALA A 26 -6.78 15.22 3.93
C ALA A 26 -8.03 14.67 4.65
N GLY A 27 -8.21 13.37 4.72
CA GLY A 27 -9.35 12.76 5.43
C GLY A 27 -9.38 12.94 6.94
N GLY A 28 -8.26 13.28 7.57
CA GLY A 28 -8.13 13.51 9.01
C GLY A 28 -8.14 12.22 9.86
N THR A 29 -8.27 11.06 9.26
CA THR A 29 -8.48 9.77 9.94
C THR A 29 -7.28 9.27 10.76
N ASP A 30 -6.09 9.84 10.55
CA ASP A 30 -4.87 9.57 11.32
C ASP A 30 -4.43 10.82 12.11
N VAL A 31 -4.25 11.96 11.46
CA VAL A 31 -3.80 13.22 12.09
C VAL A 31 -4.68 13.65 13.26
N MET A 32 -6.02 13.57 13.11
CA MET A 32 -6.92 13.94 14.21
C MET A 32 -6.85 12.98 15.39
N VAL A 33 -6.49 11.71 15.18
CA VAL A 33 -6.23 10.78 16.28
C VAL A 33 -4.98 11.20 17.05
N GLU A 34 -3.89 11.55 16.36
CA GLU A 34 -2.66 12.04 17.01
C GLU A 34 -2.90 13.32 17.82
N ILE A 35 -3.70 14.25 17.29
CA ILE A 35 -4.05 15.50 17.98
C ILE A 35 -4.94 15.23 19.20
N ASN A 36 -5.98 14.41 19.06
CA ASN A 36 -6.94 14.11 20.14
C ASN A 36 -6.31 13.35 21.31
N PHE A 37 -5.30 12.51 21.04
CA PHE A 37 -4.53 11.82 22.07
C PHE A 37 -3.30 12.60 22.54
N ASP A 38 -3.17 13.87 22.13
CA ASP A 38 -2.06 14.75 22.50
C ASP A 38 -0.66 14.23 22.10
N HIS A 39 -0.62 13.40 21.08
CA HIS A 39 0.64 12.90 20.54
C HIS A 39 1.31 13.90 19.57
N ARG A 40 0.55 14.89 19.10
CA ARG A 40 1.00 15.90 18.16
C ARG A 40 0.27 17.23 18.40
N ARG A 41 1.03 18.34 18.45
CA ARG A 41 0.49 19.68 18.56
C ARG A 41 1.09 20.56 17.44
N PRO A 42 0.55 20.45 16.20
CA PRO A 42 1.06 21.27 15.09
C PRO A 42 0.71 22.74 15.31
N GLU A 43 1.60 23.62 14.90
CA GLU A 43 1.33 25.05 14.83
C GLU A 43 0.33 25.34 13.69
N TYR A 44 0.55 24.69 12.53
CA TYR A 44 -0.29 24.80 11.34
C TYR A 44 -0.80 23.45 10.87
N LEU A 45 -2.08 23.38 10.49
CA LEU A 45 -2.66 22.34 9.66
C LEU A 45 -2.86 22.86 8.24
N LEU A 46 -2.36 22.14 7.24
CA LEU A 46 -2.53 22.44 5.84
C LEU A 46 -3.66 21.56 5.28
N ASP A 47 -4.86 22.15 5.16
CA ASP A 47 -6.06 21.46 4.72
C ASP A 47 -6.07 21.29 3.20
N LEU A 48 -5.85 20.05 2.73
CA LEU A 48 -5.82 19.69 1.32
C LEU A 48 -7.18 19.25 0.76
N THR A 49 -8.24 19.26 1.58
CA THR A 49 -9.56 18.76 1.16
C THR A 49 -10.23 19.60 0.07
N ARG A 50 -9.79 20.84 -0.12
CA ARG A 50 -10.32 21.77 -1.12
C ARG A 50 -9.51 21.78 -2.42
N VAL A 51 -8.38 21.06 -2.47
CA VAL A 51 -7.52 20.96 -3.64
C VAL A 51 -8.10 19.88 -4.55
N ALA A 52 -8.95 20.28 -5.50
CA ALA A 52 -9.72 19.37 -6.36
C ALA A 52 -8.82 18.45 -7.19
N GLU A 53 -7.65 18.94 -7.62
CA GLU A 53 -6.67 18.19 -8.41
C GLU A 53 -6.15 16.93 -7.71
N LEU A 54 -6.23 16.87 -6.38
CA LEU A 54 -5.83 15.69 -5.61
C LEU A 54 -6.91 14.61 -5.57
N ALA A 55 -8.17 14.94 -5.86
CA ALA A 55 -9.30 14.03 -5.77
C ALA A 55 -9.58 13.25 -7.07
N GLU A 56 -8.78 13.45 -8.10
CA GLU A 56 -8.95 12.84 -9.42
C GLU A 56 -7.84 11.84 -9.73
N TRP A 57 -8.08 11.00 -10.74
CA TRP A 57 -7.05 10.13 -11.32
C TRP A 57 -7.06 10.21 -12.83
N GLU A 58 -5.92 9.89 -13.40
CA GLU A 58 -5.72 9.78 -14.85
C GLU A 58 -5.27 8.36 -15.18
N ALA A 59 -5.87 7.78 -16.21
CA ALA A 59 -5.53 6.45 -16.68
C ALA A 59 -4.92 6.50 -18.08
N THR A 60 -3.78 5.84 -18.26
CA THR A 60 -3.23 5.48 -19.55
C THR A 60 -3.55 4.01 -19.87
N ASP A 61 -3.05 3.48 -20.97
CA ASP A 61 -3.20 2.06 -21.28
C ASP A 61 -2.58 1.14 -20.19
N ARG A 62 -1.52 1.59 -19.52
CA ARG A 62 -0.72 0.76 -18.63
C ARG A 62 -0.65 1.26 -17.18
N THR A 63 -0.96 2.51 -16.93
CA THR A 63 -0.76 3.13 -15.61
C THR A 63 -1.98 3.91 -15.18
N ILE A 64 -2.12 4.04 -13.86
CA ILE A 64 -3.02 4.98 -13.22
C ILE A 64 -2.17 5.95 -12.42
N ARG A 65 -2.35 7.24 -12.66
CA ARG A 65 -1.89 8.32 -11.81
C ARG A 65 -3.03 8.64 -10.84
N LEU A 66 -2.96 8.11 -9.64
CA LEU A 66 -3.97 8.25 -8.60
C LEU A 66 -3.66 9.48 -7.73
N GLY A 67 -4.52 10.49 -7.75
CA GLY A 67 -4.38 11.68 -6.90
C GLY A 67 -4.35 11.34 -5.41
N ALA A 68 -3.52 12.03 -4.65
CA ALA A 68 -3.28 11.74 -3.23
C ALA A 68 -4.53 11.89 -2.34
N GLY A 69 -5.50 12.68 -2.78
CA GLY A 69 -6.77 12.94 -2.10
C GLY A 69 -7.91 12.00 -2.46
N VAL A 70 -7.71 11.03 -3.37
CA VAL A 70 -8.74 10.05 -3.73
C VAL A 70 -9.08 9.16 -2.54
N PRO A 71 -10.33 9.10 -2.08
CA PRO A 71 -10.72 8.29 -0.94
C PRO A 71 -10.76 6.80 -1.28
N TYR A 72 -10.53 5.95 -0.29
CA TYR A 72 -10.53 4.49 -0.46
C TYR A 72 -11.82 3.94 -1.04
N THR A 73 -12.97 4.53 -0.70
CA THR A 73 -14.28 4.11 -1.25
C THR A 73 -14.28 4.19 -2.77
N ARG A 74 -13.77 5.28 -3.36
CA ARG A 74 -13.70 5.42 -4.81
C ARG A 74 -12.75 4.40 -5.47
N ILE A 75 -11.64 4.06 -4.81
CA ILE A 75 -10.73 3.00 -5.30
C ILE A 75 -11.46 1.65 -5.37
N ILE A 76 -12.24 1.33 -4.33
CA ILE A 76 -13.02 0.08 -4.26
C ILE A 76 -14.07 0.03 -5.36
N GLU A 77 -14.78 1.12 -5.58
CA GLU A 77 -15.92 1.18 -6.49
C GLU A 77 -15.51 1.32 -7.96
N GLU A 78 -14.48 2.12 -8.23
CA GLU A 78 -14.15 2.58 -9.58
C GLU A 78 -12.86 1.98 -10.15
N LEU A 79 -11.92 1.48 -9.31
CA LEU A 79 -10.61 1.01 -9.75
C LEU A 79 -10.30 -0.46 -9.40
N ARG A 80 -11.29 -1.22 -8.94
CA ARG A 80 -11.07 -2.62 -8.52
C ARG A 80 -10.58 -3.55 -9.64
N THR A 81 -10.90 -3.23 -10.88
CA THR A 81 -10.48 -4.01 -12.05
C THR A 81 -9.02 -3.73 -12.40
N GLU A 82 -8.64 -2.45 -12.39
CA GLU A 82 -7.30 -2.00 -12.75
C GLU A 82 -6.29 -2.17 -11.63
N LEU A 83 -6.74 -2.04 -10.37
CA LEU A 83 -5.91 -2.07 -9.15
C LEU A 83 -6.48 -3.05 -8.11
N PRO A 84 -6.68 -4.33 -8.47
CA PRO A 84 -7.39 -5.29 -7.60
C PRO A 84 -6.74 -5.48 -6.24
N GLY A 85 -5.41 -5.57 -6.17
CA GLY A 85 -4.69 -5.72 -4.91
C GLY A 85 -4.87 -4.51 -3.98
N LEU A 86 -4.86 -3.29 -4.53
CA LEU A 86 -5.10 -2.07 -3.75
C LEU A 86 -6.56 -1.97 -3.32
N ALA A 87 -7.52 -2.35 -4.16
CA ALA A 87 -8.93 -2.36 -3.82
C ALA A 87 -9.23 -3.36 -2.67
N LEU A 88 -8.63 -4.56 -2.70
CA LEU A 88 -8.73 -5.52 -1.59
C LEU A 88 -8.15 -4.95 -0.29
N ALA A 89 -6.96 -4.34 -0.34
CA ALA A 89 -6.37 -3.67 0.81
C ALA A 89 -7.28 -2.55 1.35
N ALA A 90 -7.82 -1.72 0.45
CA ALA A 90 -8.73 -0.63 0.78
C ALA A 90 -9.98 -1.11 1.54
N HIS A 91 -10.56 -2.26 1.18
CA HIS A 91 -11.69 -2.86 1.90
C HIS A 91 -11.41 -3.12 3.38
N THR A 92 -10.14 -3.36 3.74
CA THR A 92 -9.74 -3.66 5.12
C THR A 92 -9.43 -2.42 5.95
N VAL A 93 -9.40 -1.23 5.33
CA VAL A 93 -9.12 0.03 6.01
C VAL A 93 -10.34 0.44 6.86
N GLY A 94 -10.18 0.42 8.17
CA GLY A 94 -11.15 0.95 9.12
C GLY A 94 -12.60 0.53 8.88
N SER A 95 -13.51 1.49 9.05
CA SER A 95 -14.95 1.38 8.75
C SER A 95 -15.28 2.05 7.40
N PRO A 96 -16.52 1.90 6.88
CA PRO A 96 -16.98 2.66 5.71
C PRO A 96 -16.77 4.18 5.86
N GLN A 97 -17.03 4.73 7.06
CA GLN A 97 -16.82 6.16 7.35
C GLN A 97 -15.34 6.55 7.22
N ILE A 98 -14.43 5.68 7.69
CA ILE A 98 -12.98 5.90 7.53
C ILE A 98 -12.59 5.84 6.05
N ARG A 99 -13.10 4.87 5.30
CA ARG A 99 -12.81 4.73 3.86
C ARG A 99 -13.33 5.88 3.02
N ASN A 100 -14.46 6.48 3.41
CA ASN A 100 -15.02 7.66 2.75
C ASN A 100 -14.16 8.92 2.93
N ARG A 101 -13.26 8.94 3.90
CA ARG A 101 -12.40 10.07 4.22
C ARG A 101 -10.92 9.79 4.03
N GLY A 102 -10.48 8.58 4.39
CA GLY A 102 -9.08 8.15 4.28
C GLY A 102 -8.64 8.02 2.83
N THR A 103 -7.41 8.44 2.55
CA THR A 103 -6.83 8.46 1.20
C THR A 103 -5.51 7.71 1.16
N VAL A 104 -5.09 7.27 -0.04
CA VAL A 104 -3.76 6.64 -0.21
C VAL A 104 -2.65 7.63 0.13
N GLY A 105 -2.77 8.89 -0.30
CA GLY A 105 -1.78 9.93 0.03
C GLY A 105 -1.69 10.18 1.53
N GLY A 106 -2.84 10.24 2.25
CA GLY A 106 -2.86 10.35 3.71
C GLY A 106 -2.21 9.16 4.41
N ASN A 107 -2.46 7.93 3.93
CA ASN A 107 -1.86 6.71 4.47
C ASN A 107 -0.33 6.67 4.26
N LEU A 108 0.15 7.05 3.08
CA LEU A 108 1.57 7.20 2.78
C LEU A 108 2.22 8.27 3.66
N GLY A 109 1.59 9.47 3.77
CA GLY A 109 2.11 10.57 4.58
C GLY A 109 2.15 10.26 6.09
N ALA A 110 1.24 9.43 6.59
CA ALA A 110 1.31 8.90 7.95
C ALA A 110 2.49 7.91 8.15
N ALA A 111 2.96 7.27 7.08
CA ALA A 111 4.06 6.32 7.03
C ALA A 111 4.02 5.26 8.15
N SER A 112 2.82 4.86 8.57
CA SER A 112 2.64 3.82 9.59
C SER A 112 3.09 2.47 9.04
N PRO A 113 3.92 1.67 9.75
CA PRO A 113 4.24 0.31 9.33
C PRO A 113 3.00 -0.58 9.12
N ALA A 114 1.87 -0.20 9.72
CA ALA A 114 0.60 -0.92 9.66
C ALA A 114 -0.39 -0.31 8.64
N GLY A 115 0.05 0.55 7.74
CA GLY A 115 -0.79 1.07 6.67
C GLY A 115 -1.20 -0.03 5.70
N ASP A 116 -2.51 -0.24 5.56
CA ASP A 116 -3.03 -1.39 4.80
C ASP A 116 -2.75 -1.27 3.29
N ALA A 117 -2.65 -0.06 2.73
CA ALA A 117 -2.34 0.14 1.32
C ALA A 117 -0.89 -0.20 0.96
N HIS A 118 0.05 -0.09 1.90
CA HIS A 118 1.49 -0.18 1.62
C HIS A 118 1.91 -1.52 1.02
N PRO A 119 1.49 -2.69 1.54
CA PRO A 119 1.83 -3.97 0.92
C PRO A 119 1.34 -4.09 -0.53
N ALA A 120 0.12 -3.65 -0.81
CA ALA A 120 -0.44 -3.70 -2.16
C ALA A 120 0.32 -2.77 -3.12
N LEU A 121 0.71 -1.57 -2.67
CA LEU A 121 1.52 -0.63 -3.46
C LEU A 121 2.93 -1.17 -3.76
N LEU A 122 3.56 -1.85 -2.79
CA LEU A 122 4.85 -2.54 -2.98
C LEU A 122 4.74 -3.65 -4.03
N ALA A 123 3.71 -4.50 -3.92
CA ALA A 123 3.47 -5.58 -4.86
C ALA A 123 3.14 -5.06 -6.28
N ALA A 124 2.44 -3.93 -6.38
CA ALA A 124 2.16 -3.28 -7.67
C ALA A 124 3.34 -2.49 -8.25
N GLY A 125 4.44 -2.33 -7.50
CA GLY A 125 5.59 -1.54 -7.94
C GLY A 125 5.29 -0.05 -8.11
N ALA A 126 4.50 0.51 -7.20
CA ALA A 126 4.05 1.89 -7.28
C ALA A 126 5.17 2.91 -6.99
N GLU A 127 4.99 4.13 -7.49
CA GLU A 127 5.86 5.29 -7.23
C GLU A 127 5.04 6.44 -6.67
N VAL A 128 5.56 7.12 -5.65
CA VAL A 128 4.98 8.34 -5.07
C VAL A 128 5.46 9.55 -5.85
N GLU A 129 4.54 10.38 -6.33
CA GLU A 129 4.83 11.71 -6.88
C GLU A 129 4.86 12.72 -5.74
N ALA A 130 6.06 13.12 -5.34
CA ALA A 130 6.30 14.22 -4.40
C ALA A 130 6.51 15.51 -5.17
N ALA A 131 5.93 16.63 -4.69
CA ALA A 131 6.08 17.91 -5.33
C ALA A 131 6.22 19.06 -4.33
N SER A 132 6.94 20.09 -4.73
CA SER A 132 7.13 21.36 -4.04
C SER A 132 7.13 22.51 -5.07
N VAL A 133 7.30 23.74 -4.61
CA VAL A 133 7.50 24.90 -5.50
C VAL A 133 8.75 24.78 -6.40
N ARG A 134 9.67 23.88 -6.09
CA ARG A 134 10.89 23.59 -6.87
C ARG A 134 10.66 22.61 -8.01
N GLY A 135 9.51 21.92 -8.05
CA GLY A 135 9.18 20.91 -9.03
C GLY A 135 8.67 19.61 -8.40
N ALA A 136 8.57 18.57 -9.22
CA ALA A 136 8.10 17.25 -8.80
C ALA A 136 9.15 16.17 -9.05
N ARG A 137 9.13 15.11 -8.22
CA ARG A 137 9.95 13.90 -8.38
C ARG A 137 9.16 12.65 -8.05
N ARG A 138 9.58 11.51 -8.58
CA ARG A 138 9.01 10.21 -8.26
C ARG A 138 9.93 9.45 -7.33
N ILE A 139 9.34 8.81 -6.33
CA ILE A 139 10.01 8.01 -5.33
C ILE A 139 9.39 6.62 -5.38
N PRO A 140 10.14 5.54 -5.70
CA PRO A 140 9.63 4.18 -5.57
C PRO A 140 9.07 3.95 -4.16
N VAL A 141 7.90 3.31 -4.04
CA VAL A 141 7.27 3.10 -2.72
C VAL A 141 8.19 2.33 -1.76
N GLU A 142 9.04 1.46 -2.28
CA GLU A 142 10.03 0.73 -1.47
C GLU A 142 11.12 1.62 -0.85
N GLU A 143 11.39 2.78 -1.43
CA GLU A 143 12.36 3.79 -0.96
C GLU A 143 11.67 4.92 -0.17
N PHE A 144 10.32 4.95 -0.21
CA PHE A 144 9.56 6.03 0.39
C PHE A 144 9.59 6.01 1.92
N PHE A 145 9.60 4.81 2.53
CA PHE A 145 9.58 4.63 3.99
C PHE A 145 11.00 4.56 4.55
N THR A 146 11.40 5.56 5.32
CA THR A 146 12.75 5.66 5.90
C THR A 146 12.82 5.20 7.36
N GLY A 147 11.69 4.84 7.96
CA GLY A 147 11.58 4.36 9.34
C GLY A 147 10.13 4.40 9.82
N VAL A 148 9.92 4.05 11.09
CA VAL A 148 8.58 4.09 11.72
C VAL A 148 8.04 5.52 11.70
N LYS A 149 6.91 5.74 11.02
CA LYS A 149 6.29 7.05 10.80
C LYS A 149 7.24 8.09 10.18
N ARG A 150 8.16 7.64 9.34
CA ARG A 150 9.12 8.48 8.62
C ARG A 150 9.12 8.14 7.15
N HIS A 151 9.16 9.17 6.31
CA HIS A 151 9.14 9.10 4.85
C HIS A 151 10.23 9.95 4.22
N ALA A 152 10.47 9.75 2.93
CA ALA A 152 11.52 10.39 2.15
C ALA A 152 11.15 11.78 1.58
N LEU A 153 10.00 12.35 1.96
CA LEU A 153 9.65 13.71 1.55
C LEU A 153 10.56 14.73 2.23
N GLU A 154 10.96 15.73 1.48
CA GLU A 154 11.56 16.93 2.01
C GLU A 154 10.53 17.77 2.79
N PRO A 155 10.96 18.67 3.71
CA PRO A 155 10.04 19.42 4.56
C PRO A 155 9.01 20.27 3.82
N ASP A 156 9.32 20.71 2.60
CA ASP A 156 8.46 21.54 1.74
C ASP A 156 7.70 20.74 0.67
N GLU A 157 7.82 19.39 0.67
CA GLU A 157 7.13 18.53 -0.28
C GLU A 157 5.77 18.06 0.22
N LEU A 158 4.85 17.90 -0.73
CA LEU A 158 3.55 17.26 -0.57
C LEU A 158 3.44 16.05 -1.52
N ILE A 159 2.67 15.04 -1.13
CA ILE A 159 2.29 13.95 -2.03
C ILE A 159 1.22 14.46 -2.98
N ARG A 160 1.52 14.47 -4.28
CA ARG A 160 0.58 14.86 -5.32
C ARG A 160 -0.25 13.69 -5.85
N ALA A 161 0.42 12.58 -6.11
CA ALA A 161 -0.21 11.38 -6.68
C ALA A 161 0.59 10.13 -6.37
N VAL A 162 0.02 8.97 -6.70
CA VAL A 162 0.72 7.68 -6.75
C VAL A 162 0.58 7.13 -8.17
N HIS A 163 1.70 6.79 -8.79
CA HIS A 163 1.74 6.13 -10.09
C HIS A 163 1.75 4.63 -9.88
N ILE A 164 0.74 3.94 -10.40
CA ILE A 164 0.54 2.51 -10.20
C ILE A 164 0.36 1.84 -11.55
N GLN A 165 1.05 0.75 -11.80
CA GLN A 165 0.82 -0.04 -12.99
C GLN A 165 -0.53 -0.76 -12.89
N LYS A 166 -1.34 -0.70 -13.95
CA LYS A 166 -2.54 -1.51 -14.05
C LYS A 166 -2.18 -2.98 -13.96
N ALA A 167 -2.99 -3.74 -13.25
CA ALA A 167 -2.79 -5.17 -13.13
C ALA A 167 -2.81 -5.83 -14.52
N ASP A 168 -1.77 -6.58 -14.83
CA ASP A 168 -1.66 -7.42 -16.01
C ASP A 168 -1.80 -8.92 -15.68
N GLY A 169 -1.98 -9.21 -14.40
CA GLY A 169 -2.24 -10.52 -13.83
C GLY A 169 -2.89 -10.41 -12.45
N PRO A 170 -3.19 -11.54 -11.81
CA PRO A 170 -3.84 -11.56 -10.52
C PRO A 170 -2.99 -10.90 -9.42
N GLN A 171 -3.67 -10.18 -8.56
CA GLN A 171 -3.12 -9.57 -7.35
C GLN A 171 -4.00 -9.95 -6.17
N GLN A 172 -3.39 -10.24 -5.04
CA GLN A 172 -4.10 -10.60 -3.81
C GLN A 172 -3.53 -9.87 -2.60
N PHE A 173 -4.40 -9.65 -1.63
CA PHE A 173 -4.05 -9.05 -0.35
C PHE A 173 -4.71 -9.85 0.78
N SER A 174 -3.99 -10.02 1.88
CA SER A 174 -4.51 -10.65 3.10
C SER A 174 -4.02 -9.92 4.34
N LYS A 175 -4.82 -9.93 5.40
CA LYS A 175 -4.58 -9.23 6.65
C LYS A 175 -5.00 -10.08 7.83
N VAL A 176 -4.18 -10.09 8.86
CA VAL A 176 -4.53 -10.62 10.18
C VAL A 176 -4.69 -9.47 11.15
N GLY A 177 -5.80 -9.45 11.86
CA GLY A 177 -6.10 -8.52 12.92
C GLY A 177 -6.53 -9.24 14.20
N THR A 178 -6.70 -8.51 15.30
CA THR A 178 -7.18 -9.05 16.58
C THR A 178 -8.70 -9.25 16.60
N ARG A 179 -9.40 -8.84 15.54
CA ARG A 179 -10.85 -9.02 15.30
C ARG A 179 -11.13 -8.97 13.78
N ASN A 180 -12.35 -9.30 13.39
CA ASN A 180 -12.70 -9.47 11.96
C ASN A 180 -12.74 -8.17 11.14
N ALA A 181 -12.97 -7.01 11.75
CA ALA A 181 -13.05 -5.73 11.04
C ALA A 181 -12.62 -4.57 11.93
N MET A 182 -12.39 -3.40 11.31
CA MET A 182 -12.03 -2.14 11.98
C MET A 182 -10.85 -2.32 12.94
N VAL A 183 -9.78 -2.93 12.48
CA VAL A 183 -8.61 -3.28 13.29
C VAL A 183 -7.32 -2.87 12.58
N ILE A 184 -6.33 -2.46 13.37
CA ILE A 184 -4.97 -2.27 12.87
C ILE A 184 -4.35 -3.66 12.63
N ALA A 185 -3.67 -3.83 11.51
CA ALA A 185 -3.06 -5.10 11.13
C ALA A 185 -2.05 -5.57 12.19
N VAL A 186 -2.18 -6.82 12.61
CA VAL A 186 -1.09 -7.56 13.28
C VAL A 186 0.02 -7.81 12.26
N CYS A 187 -0.35 -8.26 11.07
CA CYS A 187 0.47 -8.30 9.87
C CYS A 187 -0.42 -8.33 8.62
N ALA A 188 0.14 -7.92 7.49
CA ALA A 188 -0.53 -7.95 6.19
C ALA A 188 0.45 -8.45 5.13
N PHE A 189 -0.09 -9.05 4.08
CA PHE A 189 0.68 -9.59 2.96
C PHE A 189 -0.05 -9.31 1.64
N ALA A 190 0.71 -8.89 0.64
CA ALA A 190 0.24 -8.77 -0.74
C ALA A 190 1.16 -9.53 -1.69
N VAL A 191 0.60 -10.08 -2.76
CA VAL A 191 1.35 -10.65 -3.88
C VAL A 191 0.69 -10.24 -5.19
N ALA A 192 1.52 -9.94 -6.18
CA ALA A 192 1.12 -9.66 -7.55
C ALA A 192 1.92 -10.52 -8.52
N LEU A 193 1.23 -11.14 -9.46
CA LEU A 193 1.83 -11.77 -10.63
C LEU A 193 1.84 -10.76 -11.78
N HIS A 194 2.98 -10.65 -12.46
CA HIS A 194 3.18 -9.78 -13.62
C HIS A 194 3.54 -10.64 -14.84
N PRO A 195 2.55 -11.26 -15.51
CA PRO A 195 2.78 -12.20 -16.60
C PRO A 195 3.56 -11.62 -17.78
N ARG A 196 3.34 -10.33 -18.09
CA ARG A 196 4.04 -9.67 -19.21
C ARG A 196 5.55 -9.58 -19.00
N THR A 197 5.98 -9.46 -17.75
CA THR A 197 7.40 -9.41 -17.38
C THR A 197 7.89 -10.70 -16.76
N ARG A 198 6.99 -11.69 -16.57
CA ARG A 198 7.25 -12.96 -15.89
C ARG A 198 7.87 -12.78 -14.52
N THR A 199 7.37 -11.81 -13.76
CA THR A 199 7.87 -11.48 -12.42
C THR A 199 6.78 -11.60 -11.37
N VAL A 200 7.23 -11.85 -10.14
CA VAL A 200 6.40 -11.86 -8.93
C VAL A 200 6.86 -10.72 -8.03
N ARG A 201 5.93 -10.01 -7.43
CA ARG A 201 6.24 -9.00 -6.43
C ARG A 201 5.39 -9.21 -5.18
N THR A 202 5.96 -8.87 -4.03
CA THR A 202 5.33 -9.01 -2.73
C THR A 202 5.33 -7.70 -1.96
N GLY A 203 4.49 -7.64 -0.93
CA GLY A 203 4.53 -6.58 0.06
C GLY A 203 4.11 -7.14 1.42
N ILE A 204 4.86 -6.78 2.47
CA ILE A 204 4.61 -7.19 3.85
C ILE A 204 4.43 -5.94 4.69
N GLY A 205 3.33 -5.86 5.44
CA GLY A 205 3.01 -4.78 6.37
C GLY A 205 2.97 -5.26 7.82
N SER A 206 3.22 -4.35 8.76
CA SER A 206 3.19 -4.60 10.21
C SER A 206 4.14 -5.68 10.73
N ALA A 207 5.10 -6.13 9.94
CA ALA A 207 6.04 -7.19 10.32
C ALA A 207 7.52 -6.77 10.18
N ALA A 208 7.77 -5.47 10.06
CA ALA A 208 9.09 -4.84 10.09
C ALA A 208 8.93 -3.34 10.46
N PRO A 209 10.00 -2.58 10.74
CA PRO A 209 9.93 -1.14 11.02
C PRO A 209 9.31 -0.32 9.88
N THR A 210 9.45 -0.79 8.64
CA THR A 210 8.82 -0.25 7.43
C THR A 210 8.13 -1.38 6.68
N PRO A 211 7.18 -1.10 5.77
CA PRO A 211 6.71 -2.09 4.81
C PRO A 211 7.88 -2.61 3.96
N VAL A 212 7.94 -3.91 3.71
CA VAL A 212 9.08 -4.56 3.02
C VAL A 212 8.61 -5.50 1.91
N ARG A 213 9.50 -5.74 0.95
CA ARG A 213 9.37 -6.82 -0.06
C ARG A 213 10.16 -8.04 0.39
N ALA A 214 9.68 -9.22 0.05
CA ALA A 214 10.40 -10.48 0.25
C ALA A 214 11.18 -10.86 -1.02
N ARG A 215 12.25 -10.11 -1.35
CA ARG A 215 12.96 -10.22 -2.64
C ARG A 215 13.46 -11.64 -2.92
N GLU A 216 14.04 -12.32 -1.93
CA GLU A 216 14.47 -13.73 -2.09
C GLU A 216 13.29 -14.66 -2.42
N ALA A 217 12.11 -14.40 -1.86
CA ALA A 217 10.91 -15.17 -2.19
C ALA A 217 10.43 -14.88 -3.63
N GLU A 218 10.49 -13.63 -4.05
CA GLU A 218 10.12 -13.19 -5.40
C GLU A 218 11.03 -13.81 -6.46
N GLU A 219 12.34 -13.78 -6.24
CA GLU A 219 13.36 -14.37 -7.10
C GLU A 219 13.21 -15.89 -7.18
N PHE A 220 13.06 -16.55 -6.01
CA PHE A 220 12.82 -17.99 -5.95
C PHE A 220 11.59 -18.41 -6.73
N LEU A 221 10.44 -17.75 -6.48
CA LEU A 221 9.19 -18.10 -7.15
C LEU A 221 9.25 -17.77 -8.64
N GLY A 222 9.82 -16.63 -9.02
CA GLY A 222 9.99 -16.24 -10.41
C GLY A 222 10.82 -17.26 -11.20
N ALA A 223 11.95 -17.71 -10.64
CA ALA A 223 12.78 -18.76 -11.23
C ALA A 223 12.03 -20.09 -11.36
N ALA A 224 11.34 -20.52 -10.29
CA ALA A 224 10.57 -21.78 -10.32
C ALA A 224 9.44 -21.74 -11.37
N LEU A 225 8.76 -20.60 -11.53
CA LEU A 225 7.71 -20.44 -12.54
C LEU A 225 8.27 -20.46 -13.96
N GLU A 226 9.43 -19.87 -14.19
CA GLU A 226 10.10 -19.84 -15.51
C GLU A 226 10.66 -21.23 -15.87
N GLU A 227 11.45 -21.83 -15.00
CA GLU A 227 12.10 -23.14 -15.23
C GLU A 227 11.07 -24.26 -15.43
N GLY A 228 9.94 -24.20 -14.69
CA GLY A 228 8.86 -25.16 -14.83
C GLY A 228 7.90 -24.90 -15.99
N GLY A 229 8.09 -23.83 -16.77
CA GLY A 229 7.18 -23.42 -17.84
C GLY A 229 5.77 -23.10 -17.36
N PHE A 230 5.62 -22.70 -16.09
CA PHE A 230 4.32 -22.51 -15.46
C PHE A 230 3.58 -21.28 -16.01
N TRP A 231 4.30 -20.25 -16.43
CA TRP A 231 3.68 -19.06 -17.07
C TRP A 231 2.87 -19.40 -18.32
N ASP A 232 3.32 -20.38 -19.07
CA ASP A 232 2.68 -20.79 -20.34
C ASP A 232 1.70 -21.93 -20.13
N SER A 233 2.02 -22.89 -19.26
CA SER A 233 1.20 -24.09 -19.01
C SER A 233 0.03 -23.88 -18.07
N GLY A 234 0.15 -22.92 -17.13
CA GLY A 234 -0.80 -22.78 -16.03
C GLY A 234 -0.92 -24.06 -15.17
N ALA A 235 0.11 -24.90 -15.11
CA ALA A 235 0.06 -26.13 -14.32
C ALA A 235 -0.04 -25.83 -12.80
N PRO A 236 -0.59 -26.74 -11.98
CA PRO A 236 -0.63 -26.58 -10.53
C PRO A 236 0.79 -26.45 -9.94
N LEU A 237 0.96 -25.51 -9.01
CA LEU A 237 2.22 -25.38 -8.28
C LEU A 237 2.41 -26.57 -7.32
N ASP A 238 3.65 -27.06 -7.25
CA ASP A 238 4.00 -28.06 -6.25
C ASP A 238 3.84 -27.47 -4.83
N PRO A 239 3.24 -28.19 -3.89
CA PRO A 239 3.09 -27.73 -2.51
C PRO A 239 4.41 -27.38 -1.81
N SER A 240 5.55 -27.98 -2.22
CA SER A 240 6.87 -27.66 -1.71
C SER A 240 7.33 -26.27 -2.15
N THR A 241 7.04 -25.86 -3.39
CA THR A 241 7.32 -24.52 -3.93
C THR A 241 6.56 -23.45 -3.14
N ALA A 242 5.26 -23.65 -2.91
CA ALA A 242 4.44 -22.73 -2.12
C ALA A 242 4.91 -22.65 -0.66
N ARG A 243 5.38 -23.77 -0.08
CA ARG A 243 5.94 -23.80 1.28
C ARG A 243 7.26 -23.02 1.34
N ARG A 244 8.15 -23.27 0.40
CA ARG A 244 9.46 -22.57 0.37
C ARG A 244 9.29 -21.07 0.16
N PHE A 245 8.41 -20.66 -0.73
CA PHE A 245 8.05 -19.25 -0.90
C PHE A 245 7.59 -18.61 0.43
N ALA A 246 6.71 -19.30 1.15
CA ALA A 246 6.18 -18.81 2.42
C ALA A 246 7.28 -18.69 3.52
N GLU A 247 8.22 -19.64 3.57
CA GLU A 247 9.38 -19.59 4.47
C GLU A 247 10.26 -18.37 4.18
N LEU A 248 10.54 -18.11 2.92
CA LEU A 248 11.33 -16.94 2.48
C LEU A 248 10.61 -15.62 2.81
N CYS A 249 9.27 -15.55 2.61
CA CYS A 249 8.48 -14.40 3.03
C CYS A 249 8.55 -14.18 4.55
N ALA A 250 8.43 -15.23 5.35
CA ALA A 250 8.59 -15.15 6.80
C ALA A 250 10.00 -14.74 7.22
N GLY A 251 11.02 -15.16 6.47
CA GLY A 251 12.44 -14.80 6.65
C GLY A 251 12.73 -13.32 6.43
N ALA A 252 11.97 -12.66 5.55
CA ALA A 252 12.11 -11.23 5.27
C ALA A 252 11.62 -10.34 6.42
N CYS A 253 10.83 -10.88 7.35
CA CYS A 253 10.23 -10.13 8.45
C CYS A 253 11.23 -9.79 9.55
N ARG A 254 11.06 -8.58 10.13
CA ARG A 254 11.80 -8.08 11.32
C ARG A 254 10.82 -7.47 12.32
N PRO A 255 9.84 -8.26 12.80
CA PRO A 255 8.76 -7.77 13.65
C PRO A 255 9.21 -7.50 15.08
N ILE A 256 8.42 -6.67 15.77
CA ILE A 256 8.52 -6.42 17.22
C ILE A 256 7.38 -7.13 17.96
N ASP A 257 7.55 -7.29 19.27
CA ASP A 257 6.45 -7.59 20.19
C ASP A 257 5.73 -6.30 20.55
N ASP A 258 4.39 -6.30 20.50
CA ASP A 258 3.55 -5.22 20.99
C ASP A 258 2.20 -5.75 21.49
N VAL A 259 1.30 -4.85 21.89
CA VAL A 259 -0.05 -5.20 22.39
C VAL A 259 -0.93 -5.94 21.38
N ARG A 260 -0.56 -5.96 20.10
CA ARG A 260 -1.31 -6.60 19.02
C ARG A 260 -0.87 -8.04 18.76
N GLY A 261 0.39 -8.37 19.06
CA GLY A 261 0.92 -9.70 18.84
C GLY A 261 2.43 -9.78 19.01
N SER A 262 2.92 -10.99 19.26
CA SER A 262 4.34 -11.24 19.39
C SER A 262 5.04 -11.27 18.01
N ALA A 263 6.34 -11.02 17.99
CA ALA A 263 7.20 -11.13 16.82
C ALA A 263 7.15 -12.54 16.20
N ALA A 264 7.13 -13.56 17.05
CA ALA A 264 7.01 -14.96 16.62
C ALA A 264 5.68 -15.22 15.90
N TYR A 265 4.56 -14.72 16.47
CA TYR A 265 3.25 -14.85 15.84
C TYR A 265 3.18 -14.11 14.50
N ARG A 266 3.67 -12.88 14.42
CA ARG A 266 3.68 -12.10 13.17
C ARG A 266 4.44 -12.82 12.06
N ARG A 267 5.63 -13.37 12.36
CA ARG A 267 6.43 -14.13 11.41
C ARG A 267 5.70 -15.38 10.94
N HIS A 268 5.11 -16.14 11.87
CA HIS A 268 4.31 -17.30 11.55
C HIS A 268 3.11 -16.94 10.66
N ALA A 269 2.35 -15.92 11.04
CA ALA A 269 1.16 -15.48 10.32
C ALA A 269 1.48 -15.00 8.89
N VAL A 270 2.61 -14.27 8.69
CA VAL A 270 3.08 -13.89 7.35
C VAL A 270 3.35 -15.13 6.51
N GLY A 271 4.02 -16.16 7.03
CA GLY A 271 4.26 -17.41 6.31
C GLY A 271 2.94 -18.10 5.91
N VAL A 272 1.97 -18.18 6.82
CA VAL A 272 0.65 -18.77 6.52
C VAL A 272 -0.08 -17.95 5.45
N MET A 273 -0.11 -16.61 5.59
CA MET A 273 -0.74 -15.73 4.60
C MET A 273 -0.05 -15.85 3.23
N ALA A 274 1.28 -15.79 3.18
CA ALA A 274 2.03 -15.87 1.94
C ALA A 274 1.69 -17.15 1.16
N ARG A 275 1.64 -18.30 1.82
CA ARG A 275 1.28 -19.57 1.20
C ARG A 275 -0.15 -19.57 0.66
N ARG A 276 -1.13 -19.11 1.46
CA ARG A 276 -2.54 -19.11 1.07
C ARG A 276 -2.81 -18.09 -0.03
N THR A 277 -2.29 -16.89 0.13
CA THR A 277 -2.46 -15.79 -0.83
C THR A 277 -1.83 -16.15 -2.18
N LEU A 278 -0.64 -16.79 -2.18
CA LEU A 278 -0.04 -17.31 -3.42
C LEU A 278 -0.96 -18.37 -4.06
N GLY A 279 -1.51 -19.28 -3.27
CA GLY A 279 -2.44 -20.30 -3.80
C GLY A 279 -3.63 -19.67 -4.52
N TRP A 280 -4.31 -18.72 -3.91
CA TRP A 280 -5.43 -18.00 -4.53
C TRP A 280 -5.01 -17.21 -5.78
N THR A 281 -3.85 -16.54 -5.71
CA THR A 281 -3.33 -15.77 -6.85
C THR A 281 -3.00 -16.67 -8.03
N TRP A 282 -2.36 -17.82 -7.75
CA TRP A 282 -2.01 -18.78 -8.79
C TRP A 282 -3.23 -19.47 -9.39
N GLU A 283 -4.23 -19.79 -8.59
CA GLU A 283 -5.48 -20.37 -9.06
C GLU A 283 -6.23 -19.40 -9.98
N ALA A 284 -6.33 -18.12 -9.60
CA ALA A 284 -6.90 -17.08 -10.46
C ALA A 284 -6.12 -16.92 -11.78
N TYR A 285 -4.80 -17.06 -11.75
CA TYR A 285 -3.98 -17.05 -12.97
C TYR A 285 -4.31 -18.21 -13.92
N ARG A 286 -4.41 -19.41 -13.37
CA ARG A 286 -4.71 -20.64 -14.14
C ARG A 286 -6.11 -20.64 -14.77
N GLU A 287 -7.07 -20.04 -14.08
CA GLU A 287 -8.45 -19.95 -14.56
C GLU A 287 -8.62 -18.89 -15.66
N GLY A 288 -7.57 -18.14 -16.00
CA GLY A 288 -7.63 -17.02 -16.95
C GLY A 288 -8.47 -15.87 -16.41
N ASP A 289 -8.82 -15.94 -15.13
CA ASP A 289 -9.60 -14.92 -14.45
C ASP A 289 -8.62 -13.85 -13.93
N GLY A 290 -8.46 -12.77 -14.69
CA GLY A 290 -7.80 -11.55 -14.19
C GLY A 290 -8.55 -10.93 -13.01
N ARG A 291 -9.65 -11.54 -12.55
CA ARG A 291 -10.47 -11.14 -11.42
C ARG A 291 -9.96 -11.86 -10.17
N THR A 292 -9.68 -11.07 -9.17
CA THR A 292 -9.38 -11.54 -7.82
C THR A 292 -10.50 -12.45 -7.31
N ALA A 293 -10.15 -13.66 -6.85
CA ALA A 293 -11.06 -14.47 -6.08
C ALA A 293 -11.53 -13.65 -4.87
N GLN A 294 -12.83 -13.43 -4.75
CA GLN A 294 -13.42 -12.78 -3.59
C GLN A 294 -13.13 -13.65 -2.38
N CYS A 295 -12.31 -13.16 -1.45
CA CYS A 295 -12.29 -13.72 -0.11
C CYS A 295 -13.65 -13.45 0.54
N ALA A 296 -14.41 -14.52 0.79
CA ALA A 296 -15.61 -14.51 1.60
C ALA A 296 -15.29 -14.22 3.07
#